data_05682187d56e04142bc4aef8c32e7213
#
_entry.id   05682187d56e04142bc4aef8c32e7213
#
_cell.length_a   1.000
_cell.length_b   1.000
_cell.length_c   1.000
_cell.angle_alpha   90.00
_cell.angle_beta   90.00
_cell.angle_gamma   90.00
#
_symmetry.space_group_name_H-M   'P 1'
#
loop_
_entity.id
_entity.type
_entity.pdbx_description
1 polymer ?
#
loop_
_entity_poly.entity_id
_entity_poly.type
_entity_poly.pdbx_seq_one_letter_code
_entity_poly.pdbx_strand_id
1 'polypeptide(L)'
;LLSVKKELNNFFKNIYVAPGNHDVKLGSTDERKVFLQVFKKNFNSFFFKDNLFFILDTTINPGNITADQLKLIKNELSKKKKLNSIFIITHHVIWENYVKQNVQSAVKKNFFLNNNFGQLKKILLTYKNYKSIIFIAGDVSVTNKTTKLFCEKNENFYYLMTGMGSKNFDNYLKISISEQGKSVSIVPVFF
;
A
#
# COMPACT_ATOMS: atom_id res chain seq x y z
N LEU A 1 4.93 -18.12 -6.53
CA LEU A 1 4.24 -17.00 -7.20
C LEU A 1 3.22 -17.50 -8.25
N LEU A 2 3.59 -18.42 -9.15
CA LEU A 2 2.67 -18.93 -10.20
C LEU A 2 1.46 -19.66 -9.61
N SER A 3 1.63 -20.53 -8.62
CA SER A 3 0.55 -21.23 -7.93
C SER A 3 -0.41 -20.26 -7.25
N VAL A 4 0.13 -19.30 -6.52
CA VAL A 4 -0.65 -18.25 -5.84
C VAL A 4 -1.48 -17.46 -6.85
N LYS A 5 -0.87 -17.03 -7.96
CA LYS A 5 -1.60 -16.32 -9.02
C LYS A 5 -2.73 -17.15 -9.59
N LYS A 6 -2.49 -18.45 -9.85
CA LYS A 6 -3.51 -19.37 -10.38
C LYS A 6 -4.70 -19.47 -9.42
N GLU A 7 -4.43 -19.64 -8.13
CA GLU A 7 -5.48 -19.70 -7.12
C GLU A 7 -6.27 -18.40 -7.03
N LEU A 8 -5.58 -17.26 -6.94
CA LEU A 8 -6.25 -15.96 -6.88
C LEU A 8 -7.15 -15.69 -8.09
N ASN A 9 -6.74 -16.11 -9.30
CA ASN A 9 -7.54 -15.96 -10.51
C ASN A 9 -8.85 -16.76 -10.49
N ASN A 10 -8.98 -17.80 -9.65
CA ASN A 10 -10.22 -18.53 -9.48
C ASN A 10 -11.29 -17.73 -8.72
N PHE A 11 -10.85 -16.77 -7.91
CA PHE A 11 -11.74 -16.00 -7.03
C PHE A 11 -11.89 -14.54 -7.45
N PHE A 12 -10.90 -13.97 -8.13
CA PHE A 12 -10.85 -12.53 -8.42
C PHE A 12 -10.64 -12.24 -9.90
N LYS A 13 -11.46 -11.35 -10.44
CA LYS A 13 -11.36 -10.90 -11.84
C LYS A 13 -10.13 -10.03 -12.10
N ASN A 14 -9.79 -9.16 -11.16
CA ASN A 14 -8.65 -8.25 -11.25
C ASN A 14 -7.78 -8.41 -10.01
N ILE A 15 -6.49 -8.61 -10.23
CA ILE A 15 -5.50 -8.78 -9.18
C ILE A 15 -4.38 -7.76 -9.40
N TYR A 16 -4.11 -6.97 -8.38
CA TYR A 16 -3.00 -6.02 -8.33
C TYR A 16 -2.11 -6.37 -7.15
N VAL A 17 -0.82 -6.52 -7.39
CA VAL A 17 0.13 -7.02 -6.38
C VAL A 17 1.24 -6.00 -6.16
N ALA A 18 1.41 -5.56 -4.91
CA ALA A 18 2.62 -4.90 -4.47
C ALA A 18 3.61 -5.99 -4.02
N PRO A 19 4.82 -6.06 -4.60
CA PRO A 19 5.79 -7.05 -4.16
C PRO A 19 6.27 -6.75 -2.74
N GLY A 20 6.39 -7.80 -1.94
CA GLY A 20 6.98 -7.77 -0.62
C GLY A 20 8.43 -8.26 -0.61
N ASN A 21 9.14 -8.09 0.50
CA ASN A 21 10.53 -8.48 0.68
C ASN A 21 10.74 -10.02 0.68
N HIS A 22 9.67 -10.79 0.80
CA HIS A 22 9.67 -12.25 0.63
C HIS A 22 9.32 -12.70 -0.79
N ASP A 23 8.76 -11.82 -1.62
CA ASP A 23 8.50 -12.08 -3.03
C ASP A 23 9.67 -11.69 -3.91
N VAL A 24 10.33 -10.58 -3.56
CA VAL A 24 11.48 -10.02 -4.24
C VAL A 24 12.46 -9.52 -3.19
N LYS A 25 13.62 -10.16 -3.10
CA LYS A 25 14.70 -9.70 -2.22
C LYS A 25 15.05 -8.25 -2.53
N LEU A 26 15.18 -7.47 -1.48
CA LEU A 26 15.44 -6.03 -1.57
C LEU A 26 16.61 -5.71 -2.50
N GLY A 27 16.34 -4.90 -3.53
CA GLY A 27 17.34 -4.55 -4.55
C GLY A 27 17.65 -5.65 -5.58
N SER A 28 17.09 -6.86 -5.46
CA SER A 28 17.35 -7.95 -6.42
C SER A 28 16.70 -7.68 -7.78
N THR A 29 17.52 -7.68 -8.82
CA THR A 29 17.02 -7.57 -10.21
C THR A 29 16.48 -8.89 -10.74
N ASP A 30 17.06 -10.02 -10.36
CA ASP A 30 16.69 -11.34 -10.92
C ASP A 30 15.38 -11.85 -10.35
N GLU A 31 15.18 -11.76 -9.04
CA GLU A 31 13.89 -12.11 -8.43
C GLU A 31 12.77 -11.19 -8.93
N ARG A 32 13.08 -9.93 -9.21
CA ARG A 32 12.15 -8.98 -9.83
C ARG A 32 11.76 -9.38 -11.25
N LYS A 33 12.69 -9.90 -12.05
CA LYS A 33 12.36 -10.45 -13.37
C LYS A 33 11.36 -11.59 -13.26
N VAL A 34 11.56 -12.51 -12.29
CA VAL A 34 10.62 -13.61 -12.03
C VAL A 34 9.25 -13.07 -11.61
N PHE A 35 9.22 -12.08 -10.70
CA PHE A 35 7.97 -11.44 -10.30
C PHE A 35 7.23 -10.82 -11.50
N LEU A 36 7.96 -10.10 -12.36
CA LEU A 36 7.40 -9.46 -13.57
C LEU A 36 6.92 -10.47 -14.61
N GLN A 37 7.56 -11.64 -14.73
CA GLN A 37 7.07 -12.73 -15.58
C GLN A 37 5.68 -13.20 -15.14
N VAL A 38 5.45 -13.26 -13.83
CA VAL A 38 4.18 -13.72 -13.26
C VAL A 38 3.12 -12.61 -13.28
N PHE A 39 3.41 -11.46 -12.68
CA PHE A 39 2.42 -10.41 -12.44
C PHE A 39 2.45 -9.27 -13.49
N LYS A 40 3.40 -9.27 -14.41
CA LYS A 40 3.58 -8.30 -15.51
C LYS A 40 3.95 -6.88 -15.09
N LYS A 41 3.56 -6.44 -13.89
CA LYS A 41 3.86 -5.12 -13.32
C LYS A 41 4.22 -5.28 -11.85
N ASN A 42 5.16 -4.50 -11.37
CA ASN A 42 5.54 -4.41 -9.97
C ASN A 42 4.97 -3.17 -9.28
N PHE A 43 4.46 -2.21 -10.04
CA PHE A 43 3.64 -1.11 -9.54
C PHE A 43 2.57 -0.75 -10.58
N ASN A 44 1.45 -0.19 -10.12
CA ASN A 44 0.31 0.08 -10.98
C ASN A 44 -0.58 1.18 -10.38
N SER A 45 -1.52 1.66 -11.22
CA SER A 45 -2.62 2.50 -10.79
C SER A 45 -3.91 2.08 -11.49
N PHE A 46 -5.04 2.31 -10.86
CA PHE A 46 -6.34 2.16 -11.47
C PHE A 46 -7.36 3.08 -10.82
N PHE A 47 -8.39 3.42 -11.58
CA PHE A 47 -9.55 4.13 -11.08
C PHE A 47 -10.68 3.14 -10.81
N PHE A 48 -11.33 3.32 -9.68
CA PHE A 48 -12.58 2.64 -9.40
C PHE A 48 -13.59 3.65 -8.84
N LYS A 49 -14.63 3.90 -9.62
CA LYS A 49 -15.55 5.03 -9.38
C LYS A 49 -14.72 6.34 -9.29
N ASP A 50 -14.98 7.22 -8.35
CA ASP A 50 -14.19 8.45 -8.18
C ASP A 50 -13.03 8.30 -7.19
N ASN A 51 -12.45 7.10 -7.11
CA ASN A 51 -11.32 6.81 -6.26
C ASN A 51 -10.13 6.34 -7.11
N LEU A 52 -8.93 6.75 -6.74
CA LEU A 52 -7.70 6.42 -7.42
C LEU A 52 -6.82 5.55 -6.52
N PHE A 53 -6.42 4.41 -7.02
CA PHE A 53 -5.57 3.45 -6.33
C PHE A 53 -4.18 3.42 -6.97
N PHE A 54 -3.16 3.51 -6.13
CA PHE A 54 -1.78 3.25 -6.47
C PHE A 54 -1.30 2.03 -5.71
N ILE A 55 -0.80 1.04 -6.42
CA ILE A 55 -0.11 -0.14 -5.89
C ILE A 55 1.37 0.09 -6.17
N LEU A 56 2.18 0.28 -5.15
CA LEU A 56 3.56 0.72 -5.30
C LEU A 56 4.55 -0.35 -4.82
N ASP A 57 5.68 -0.44 -5.52
CA ASP A 57 6.77 -1.33 -5.18
C ASP A 57 7.81 -0.60 -4.30
N THR A 58 7.89 -0.98 -3.05
CA THR A 58 8.85 -0.45 -2.08
C THR A 58 10.07 -1.37 -1.89
N THR A 59 10.23 -2.42 -2.73
CA THR A 59 11.36 -3.36 -2.68
C THR A 59 12.52 -2.97 -3.60
N ILE A 60 12.29 -2.09 -4.59
CA ILE A 60 13.33 -1.64 -5.54
C ILE A 60 14.44 -0.87 -4.82
N ASN A 61 14.01 0.11 -4.04
CA ASN A 61 14.87 0.88 -3.15
C ASN A 61 14.16 0.90 -1.80
N PRO A 62 14.62 0.10 -0.83
CA PRO A 62 13.86 -0.22 0.37
C PRO A 62 13.24 0.99 1.05
N GLY A 63 11.92 0.94 1.21
CA GLY A 63 11.13 2.01 1.81
C GLY A 63 10.93 3.27 0.95
N ASN A 64 11.54 3.33 -0.26
CA ASN A 64 11.44 4.49 -1.14
C ASN A 64 10.51 4.25 -2.33
N ILE A 65 9.91 5.33 -2.78
CA ILE A 65 9.15 5.39 -4.03
C ILE A 65 10.07 5.87 -5.14
N THR A 66 10.23 5.10 -6.21
CA THR A 66 11.14 5.43 -7.32
C THR A 66 10.64 6.63 -8.12
N ALA A 67 11.55 7.25 -8.91
CA ALA A 67 11.21 8.37 -9.78
C ALA A 67 10.08 8.02 -10.77
N ASP A 68 10.09 6.80 -11.33
CA ASP A 68 9.04 6.33 -12.25
C ASP A 68 7.69 6.19 -11.57
N GLN A 69 7.66 5.71 -10.33
CA GLN A 69 6.44 5.64 -9.53
C GLN A 69 5.91 7.04 -9.17
N LEU A 70 6.80 7.97 -8.80
CA LEU A 70 6.41 9.36 -8.56
C LEU A 70 5.89 10.04 -9.84
N LYS A 71 6.47 9.72 -11.00
CA LYS A 71 5.99 10.16 -12.30
C LYS A 71 4.60 9.60 -12.62
N LEU A 72 4.38 8.29 -12.38
CA LEU A 72 3.07 7.67 -12.51
C LEU A 72 2.03 8.41 -11.65
N ILE A 73 2.35 8.66 -10.38
CA ILE A 73 1.44 9.35 -9.45
C ILE A 73 1.06 10.74 -9.99
N LYS A 74 2.03 11.55 -10.39
CA LYS A 74 1.78 12.87 -10.98
C LYS A 74 0.89 12.81 -12.21
N ASN A 75 1.18 11.88 -13.13
CA ASN A 75 0.43 11.71 -14.36
C ASN A 75 -1.02 11.29 -14.10
N GLU A 76 -1.25 10.35 -13.18
CA GLU A 76 -2.61 9.91 -12.86
C GLU A 76 -3.43 11.00 -12.15
N LEU A 77 -2.81 11.73 -11.24
CA LEU A 77 -3.46 12.84 -10.54
C LEU A 77 -3.89 13.96 -11.51
N SER A 78 -3.13 14.19 -12.58
CA SER A 78 -3.47 15.23 -13.57
C SER A 78 -4.65 14.87 -14.47
N LYS A 79 -5.03 13.59 -14.56
CA LYS A 79 -6.12 13.11 -15.45
C LYS A 79 -7.52 13.43 -14.95
N LYS A 80 -7.71 13.60 -13.63
CA LYS A 80 -9.02 13.81 -13.03
C LYS A 80 -9.10 15.13 -12.27
N LYS A 81 -10.18 15.87 -12.49
CA LYS A 81 -10.41 17.16 -11.81
C LYS A 81 -10.85 17.02 -10.36
N LYS A 82 -11.46 15.88 -9.99
CA LYS A 82 -11.96 15.63 -8.63
C LYS A 82 -11.87 14.13 -8.30
N LEU A 83 -11.40 13.85 -7.09
CA LEU A 83 -11.34 12.51 -6.52
C LEU A 83 -12.04 12.49 -5.15
N ASN A 84 -12.67 11.39 -4.80
CA ASN A 84 -13.10 11.18 -3.43
C ASN A 84 -11.92 10.75 -2.56
N SER A 85 -11.28 9.65 -2.92
CA SER A 85 -10.13 9.17 -2.15
C SER A 85 -8.98 8.77 -3.06
N ILE A 86 -7.77 8.93 -2.56
CA ILE A 86 -6.54 8.44 -3.14
C ILE A 86 -6.01 7.35 -2.19
N PHE A 87 -5.83 6.14 -2.71
CA PHE A 87 -5.24 5.02 -1.98
C PHE A 87 -3.80 4.83 -2.41
N ILE A 88 -2.90 4.77 -1.44
CA ILE A 88 -1.48 4.44 -1.62
C ILE A 88 -1.22 3.13 -0.90
N ILE A 89 -1.05 2.05 -1.65
CA ILE A 89 -0.88 0.70 -1.13
C ILE A 89 0.55 0.26 -1.37
N THR A 90 1.24 -0.11 -0.30
CA THR A 90 2.64 -0.52 -0.29
C THR A 90 2.81 -1.78 0.55
N HIS A 91 3.91 -2.51 0.35
CA HIS A 91 4.28 -3.55 1.31
C HIS A 91 4.86 -2.94 2.57
N HIS A 92 5.95 -2.16 2.46
CA HIS A 92 6.58 -1.52 3.62
C HIS A 92 5.82 -0.29 4.10
N VAL A 93 5.87 -0.03 5.39
CA VAL A 93 5.40 1.23 5.99
C VAL A 93 6.37 2.35 5.61
N ILE A 94 5.89 3.37 4.89
CA ILE A 94 6.72 4.48 4.37
C ILE A 94 6.51 5.81 5.10
N TRP A 95 5.59 5.87 6.07
CA TRP A 95 5.22 7.08 6.84
C TRP A 95 5.77 7.06 8.27
N GLU A 96 7.06 7.15 8.42
CA GLU A 96 7.81 6.94 9.67
C GLU A 96 7.40 7.82 10.85
N ASN A 97 7.11 9.09 10.59
CA ASN A 97 6.87 10.08 11.65
C ASN A 97 5.53 9.92 12.39
N TYR A 98 4.69 8.98 11.97
CA TYR A 98 3.37 8.73 12.55
C TYR A 98 3.28 7.40 13.30
N VAL A 99 4.36 6.62 13.29
CA VAL A 99 4.40 5.36 14.03
C VAL A 99 4.72 5.66 15.49
N LYS A 100 3.70 5.71 16.34
CA LYS A 100 3.90 5.82 17.80
C LYS A 100 4.71 4.63 18.33
N GLN A 101 5.42 4.82 19.44
CA GLN A 101 6.36 3.84 20.04
C GLN A 101 5.84 2.40 20.12
N ASN A 102 4.53 2.20 20.27
CA ASN A 102 3.90 0.89 20.36
C ASN A 102 3.93 0.07 19.07
N VAL A 103 4.17 0.70 17.93
CA VAL A 103 4.24 0.04 16.60
C VAL A 103 5.68 -0.09 16.13
N GLN A 104 6.61 0.68 16.71
CA GLN A 104 8.04 0.64 16.35
C GLN A 104 8.69 -0.73 16.58
N SER A 105 8.14 -1.56 17.49
CA SER A 105 8.64 -2.92 17.71
C SER A 105 8.24 -3.89 16.59
N ALA A 106 7.14 -3.64 15.92
CA ALA A 106 6.62 -4.47 14.83
C ALA A 106 7.22 -4.10 13.45
N VAL A 107 7.68 -2.87 13.32
CA VAL A 107 8.27 -2.35 12.10
C VAL A 107 9.78 -2.34 12.27
N LYS A 108 10.51 -3.09 11.45
CA LYS A 108 11.99 -3.11 11.50
C LYS A 108 12.54 -1.71 11.28
N LYS A 109 13.17 -1.13 12.30
CA LYS A 109 13.69 0.25 12.34
C LYS A 109 14.56 0.66 11.13
N ASN A 110 15.18 -0.28 10.44
CA ASN A 110 16.21 0.00 9.43
C ASN A 110 15.68 0.40 8.05
N PHE A 111 14.39 0.28 7.78
CA PHE A 111 13.82 0.55 6.46
C PHE A 111 13.36 1.99 6.26
N PHE A 112 13.27 2.79 7.32
CA PHE A 112 12.53 4.04 7.28
C PHE A 112 13.37 5.30 7.41
N LEU A 113 14.62 5.19 7.88
CA LEU A 113 15.43 6.35 8.29
C LEU A 113 15.79 7.33 7.17
N ASN A 114 15.69 6.95 5.89
CA ASN A 114 16.04 7.81 4.76
C ASN A 114 15.07 7.63 3.57
N ASN A 115 13.77 7.55 3.81
CA ASN A 115 12.82 7.41 2.73
C ASN A 115 12.37 8.78 2.17
N ASN A 116 11.81 8.75 0.97
CA ASN A 116 11.32 9.93 0.29
C ASN A 116 9.80 10.18 0.49
N PHE A 117 9.23 9.72 1.59
CA PHE A 117 7.80 9.93 1.90
C PHE A 117 7.41 11.41 1.87
N GLY A 118 8.27 12.30 2.38
CA GLY A 118 8.05 13.74 2.32
C GLY A 118 7.87 14.27 0.89
N GLN A 119 8.59 13.71 -0.08
CA GLN A 119 8.44 14.06 -1.50
C GLN A 119 7.09 13.57 -2.05
N LEU A 120 6.71 12.32 -1.75
CA LEU A 120 5.39 11.78 -2.11
C LEU A 120 4.28 12.64 -1.50
N LYS A 121 4.36 12.95 -0.21
CA LYS A 121 3.37 13.78 0.48
C LYS A 121 3.23 15.17 -0.16
N LYS A 122 4.35 15.82 -0.52
CA LYS A 122 4.32 17.11 -1.25
C LYS A 122 3.57 16.98 -2.58
N ILE A 123 3.82 15.93 -3.37
CA ILE A 123 3.12 15.70 -4.64
C ILE A 123 1.61 15.55 -4.40
N LEU A 124 1.21 14.77 -3.42
CA LEU A 124 -0.19 14.56 -3.08
C LEU A 124 -0.86 15.87 -2.62
N LEU A 125 -0.17 16.67 -1.84
CA LEU A 125 -0.69 17.97 -1.34
C LEU A 125 -0.82 19.04 -2.43
N THR A 126 -0.06 18.95 -3.54
CA THR A 126 -0.26 19.88 -4.68
C THR A 126 -1.57 19.65 -5.41
N TYR A 127 -2.12 18.43 -5.31
CA TYR A 127 -3.40 18.07 -5.88
C TYR A 127 -4.51 18.24 -4.84
N LYS A 128 -5.22 19.39 -4.90
CA LYS A 128 -6.18 19.82 -3.86
C LYS A 128 -7.60 19.24 -4.00
N ASN A 129 -7.90 18.54 -5.08
CA ASN A 129 -9.26 18.10 -5.42
C ASN A 129 -9.58 16.67 -4.96
N TYR A 130 -9.31 16.34 -3.71
CA TYR A 130 -9.65 15.06 -3.05
C TYR A 130 -10.22 15.31 -1.66
N LYS A 131 -10.96 14.33 -1.13
CA LYS A 131 -11.48 14.36 0.25
C LYS A 131 -10.54 13.67 1.24
N SER A 132 -9.91 12.57 0.83
CA SER A 132 -9.02 11.81 1.70
C SER A 132 -7.88 11.14 0.93
N ILE A 133 -6.76 10.94 1.64
CA ILE A 133 -5.64 10.11 1.20
C ILE A 133 -5.49 8.99 2.23
N ILE A 134 -5.43 7.75 1.73
CA ILE A 134 -5.42 6.54 2.54
C ILE A 134 -4.16 5.76 2.21
N PHE A 135 -3.24 5.69 3.17
CA PHE A 135 -2.03 4.87 3.09
C PHE A 135 -2.31 3.51 3.73
N ILE A 136 -1.95 2.44 3.03
CA ILE A 136 -2.09 1.07 3.51
C ILE A 136 -0.76 0.35 3.32
N ALA A 137 -0.26 -0.26 4.39
CA ALA A 137 0.93 -1.11 4.34
C ALA A 137 0.69 -2.48 4.97
N GLY A 138 1.38 -3.50 4.46
CA GLY A 138 1.22 -4.91 4.85
C GLY A 138 2.38 -5.52 5.62
N ASP A 139 3.54 -4.84 5.73
CA ASP A 139 4.76 -5.38 6.39
C ASP A 139 4.73 -5.16 7.91
N VAL A 140 3.67 -5.62 8.54
CA VAL A 140 3.57 -5.61 10.00
C VAL A 140 3.47 -7.05 10.48
N SER A 141 4.54 -7.54 11.12
CA SER A 141 4.49 -8.84 11.78
C SER A 141 3.48 -8.80 12.91
N VAL A 142 2.37 -9.50 12.74
CA VAL A 142 1.36 -9.64 13.77
C VAL A 142 1.80 -10.74 14.72
N THR A 143 2.12 -10.36 15.96
CA THR A 143 2.44 -11.30 17.04
C THR A 143 1.53 -11.04 18.23
N ASN A 144 1.50 -11.96 19.20
CA ASN A 144 0.74 -11.76 20.43
C ASN A 144 1.12 -10.49 21.22
N LYS A 145 2.29 -9.90 20.91
CA LYS A 145 2.84 -8.71 21.57
C LYS A 145 2.73 -7.44 20.74
N THR A 146 2.27 -7.52 19.49
CA THR A 146 2.22 -6.39 18.56
C THR A 146 0.78 -6.02 18.20
N THR A 147 0.61 -4.79 17.76
CA THR A 147 -0.70 -4.27 17.33
C THR A 147 -1.16 -5.01 16.07
N LYS A 148 -2.34 -5.61 16.14
CA LYS A 148 -2.94 -6.42 15.07
C LYS A 148 -3.37 -5.60 13.87
N LEU A 149 -3.79 -4.39 14.14
CA LEU A 149 -4.22 -3.40 13.16
C LEU A 149 -3.86 -2.03 13.70
N PHE A 150 -3.29 -1.20 12.87
CA PHE A 150 -3.04 0.21 13.19
C PHE A 150 -3.90 1.08 12.27
N CYS A 151 -4.58 2.06 12.86
CA CYS A 151 -5.30 3.08 12.13
C CYS A 151 -5.07 4.43 12.82
N GLU A 152 -4.49 5.36 12.11
CA GLU A 152 -4.33 6.75 12.57
C GLU A 152 -4.87 7.70 11.52
N LYS A 153 -5.54 8.75 11.99
CA LYS A 153 -6.06 9.84 11.16
C LYS A 153 -5.36 11.13 11.53
N ASN A 154 -4.88 11.85 10.54
CA ASN A 154 -4.38 13.21 10.68
C ASN A 154 -4.96 14.06 9.55
N GLU A 155 -5.88 14.97 9.88
CA GLU A 155 -6.67 15.76 8.92
C GLU A 155 -7.42 14.84 7.92
N ASN A 156 -7.06 14.91 6.64
CA ASN A 156 -7.60 14.09 5.56
C ASN A 156 -6.70 12.90 5.19
N PHE A 157 -5.64 12.66 5.96
CA PHE A 157 -4.75 11.51 5.80
C PHE A 157 -5.13 10.40 6.76
N TYR A 158 -5.20 9.18 6.24
CA TYR A 158 -5.42 7.95 6.99
C TYR A 158 -4.25 7.01 6.78
N TYR A 159 -3.74 6.45 7.86
CA TYR A 159 -2.61 5.53 7.87
C TYR A 159 -3.07 4.20 8.46
N LEU A 160 -3.06 3.16 7.64
CA LEU A 160 -3.49 1.83 8.03
C LEU A 160 -2.35 0.84 7.84
N MET A 161 -2.13 0.01 8.84
CA MET A 161 -1.22 -1.11 8.76
C MET A 161 -1.98 -2.39 9.06
N THR A 162 -1.74 -3.39 8.23
CA THR A 162 -2.28 -4.73 8.35
C THR A 162 -1.14 -5.73 8.18
N GLY A 163 -1.29 -6.95 8.64
CA GLY A 163 -0.23 -7.93 8.53
C GLY A 163 -0.66 -9.35 8.86
N MET A 164 0.26 -10.26 8.57
CA MET A 164 0.15 -11.69 8.84
C MET A 164 1.36 -12.13 9.66
N GLY A 165 1.25 -13.26 10.37
CA GLY A 165 2.36 -13.83 11.12
C GLY A 165 1.98 -14.40 12.49
N SER A 166 0.70 -14.42 12.82
CA SER A 166 0.18 -15.07 14.01
C SER A 166 -1.11 -15.80 13.68
N LYS A 167 -1.16 -17.10 13.96
CA LYS A 167 -2.30 -17.98 13.66
C LYS A 167 -3.68 -17.45 14.10
N ASN A 168 -3.74 -16.53 15.07
CA ASN A 168 -4.99 -16.07 15.66
C ASN A 168 -5.32 -14.61 15.34
N PHE A 169 -4.49 -13.92 14.55
CA PHE A 169 -4.61 -12.47 14.35
C PHE A 169 -4.30 -12.01 12.93
N ASP A 170 -4.08 -12.96 12.04
CA ASP A 170 -3.94 -12.66 10.64
C ASP A 170 -5.20 -11.97 10.12
N ASN A 171 -5.04 -10.94 9.33
CA ASN A 171 -6.15 -10.15 8.86
C ASN A 171 -5.90 -9.59 7.46
N TYR A 172 -6.98 -9.28 6.78
CA TYR A 172 -6.98 -8.47 5.58
C TYR A 172 -7.97 -7.31 5.70
N LEU A 173 -7.82 -6.32 4.87
CA LEU A 173 -8.73 -5.17 4.83
C LEU A 173 -9.74 -5.34 3.69
N LYS A 174 -11.02 -5.37 4.04
CA LYS A 174 -12.12 -5.28 3.08
C LYS A 174 -12.46 -3.82 2.83
N ILE A 175 -12.23 -3.35 1.60
CA ILE A 175 -12.55 -1.98 1.19
C ILE A 175 -13.85 -2.02 0.39
N SER A 176 -14.88 -1.35 0.90
CA SER A 176 -16.17 -1.20 0.23
C SER A 176 -16.37 0.25 -0.20
N ILE A 177 -16.76 0.44 -1.45
CA ILE A 177 -17.01 1.77 -2.02
C ILE A 177 -18.47 1.81 -2.48
N SER A 178 -19.21 2.82 -2.02
CA SER A 178 -20.61 3.01 -2.37
C SER A 178 -20.80 3.09 -3.89
N GLU A 179 -22.03 2.86 -4.37
CA GLU A 179 -22.33 2.92 -5.83
C GLU A 179 -21.97 4.26 -6.45
N GLN A 180 -22.18 5.34 -5.73
CA GLN A 180 -21.85 6.68 -6.17
C GLN A 180 -20.36 7.03 -5.97
N GLY A 181 -19.53 6.12 -5.43
CA GLY A 181 -18.11 6.36 -5.15
C GLY A 181 -17.83 7.33 -3.98
N LYS A 182 -18.86 7.86 -3.31
CA LYS A 182 -18.73 8.98 -2.36
C LYS A 182 -18.34 8.56 -0.95
N SER A 183 -18.65 7.33 -0.55
CA SER A 183 -18.28 6.79 0.76
C SER A 183 -17.37 5.57 0.61
N VAL A 184 -16.40 5.48 1.50
CA VAL A 184 -15.46 4.37 1.62
C VAL A 184 -15.58 3.80 3.03
N SER A 185 -15.76 2.50 3.13
CA SER A 185 -15.68 1.74 4.37
C SER A 185 -14.48 0.79 4.28
N ILE A 186 -13.66 0.77 5.32
CA ILE A 186 -12.52 -0.14 5.43
C ILE A 186 -12.70 -0.94 6.72
N VAL A 187 -12.85 -2.24 6.58
CA VAL A 187 -13.11 -3.14 7.69
C VAL A 187 -12.02 -4.22 7.73
N PRO A 188 -11.34 -4.41 8.87
CA PRO A 188 -10.45 -5.54 9.03
C PRO A 188 -11.27 -6.84 9.17
N VAL A 189 -10.81 -7.89 8.51
CA VAL A 189 -11.37 -9.23 8.62
C VAL A 189 -10.27 -10.13 9.16
N PHE A 190 -10.55 -10.75 10.31
CA PHE A 190 -9.64 -11.66 10.99
C PHE A 190 -10.01 -13.11 10.68
N PHE A 191 -9.01 -14.01 10.66
CA PHE A 191 -9.17 -15.46 10.43
C PHE A 191 -8.14 -16.29 11.19
#